data_465b0e6300f70c5c12afcfa1fbc23687
#
_entry.id   465b0e6300f70c5c12afcfa1fbc23687
#
_cell.length_a   1.000
_cell.length_b   1.000
_cell.length_c   1.000
_cell.angle_alpha   90.00
_cell.angle_beta   90.00
_cell.angle_gamma   90.00
#
_symmetry.space_group_name_H-M   'P 1'
#
loop_
_entity.id
_entity.type
_entity.pdbx_description
1 polymer ?
#
loop_
_entity_poly.entity_id
_entity_poly.type
_entity_poly.pdbx_seq_one_letter_code
_entity_poly.pdbx_strand_id
1 'polypeptide(L)'
;MALRPPPYGSRALIRVQNVTKRFGDFAALHGIDLEVRPGEFIALLGPSGSGKTTLLRIIAGLEFQDSGQVLFSGEDVSDRKVADRHVGFVFQHYALFRHMTVADNVAFGLTVRKRRDRPSRAAIAARAEELLRLVQLDGLGDRYPAQLSGGQRQRVALARALAIEPRLLLLDEPFGALDAKVRKDLRRWLRELHKQMGLTSVFVTHDQEEALELADRVVVMNNGVIEQIGTPEEIYMHPATPFVSHFVGETNRIPAGPASGGARDEVHFRPHDVEVVREGGEALLVDNVFRKGGAWRVEGALAEGGLIVEIDIDVAQPRPNPGETVLIRPVRSRVFNTNPEGAQP
;
A
#
# COMPACT_ATOMS: atom_id res chain seq x y z
N MET A 1 16.22 -23.39 -12.42
CA MET A 1 17.45 -22.91 -11.75
C MET A 1 16.99 -21.89 -10.71
N ALA A 2 17.01 -22.29 -9.43
CA ALA A 2 16.56 -21.42 -8.35
C ALA A 2 17.49 -20.20 -8.27
N LEU A 3 16.94 -19.00 -8.37
CA LEU A 3 17.66 -17.77 -8.09
C LEU A 3 18.14 -17.84 -6.64
N ARG A 4 19.46 -17.88 -6.42
CA ARG A 4 20.04 -17.80 -5.08
C ARG A 4 19.55 -16.51 -4.42
N PRO A 5 18.99 -16.57 -3.19
CA PRO A 5 18.76 -15.36 -2.44
C PRO A 5 20.11 -14.65 -2.24
N PRO A 6 20.15 -13.32 -2.38
CA PRO A 6 21.37 -12.57 -2.19
C PRO A 6 21.85 -12.71 -0.74
N PRO A 7 23.17 -12.79 -0.50
CA PRO A 7 23.76 -12.91 0.83
C PRO A 7 23.77 -11.54 1.53
N TYR A 8 22.61 -11.09 2.01
CA TYR A 8 22.57 -9.84 2.76
C TYR A 8 22.31 -10.14 4.24
N GLY A 9 23.32 -9.81 5.06
CA GLY A 9 23.18 -9.73 6.50
C GLY A 9 22.16 -8.66 6.91
N SER A 10 21.90 -8.52 8.19
CA SER A 10 20.88 -7.72 8.88
C SER A 10 20.85 -6.19 8.58
N ARG A 11 21.54 -5.70 7.55
CA ARG A 11 21.55 -4.29 7.14
C ARG A 11 20.42 -4.01 6.14
N ALA A 12 19.75 -2.87 6.30
CA ALA A 12 18.73 -2.40 5.36
C ALA A 12 19.28 -2.38 3.91
N LEU A 13 18.46 -2.88 2.96
CA LEU A 13 18.79 -2.80 1.54
C LEU A 13 18.66 -1.36 1.03
N ILE A 14 17.63 -0.65 1.51
CA ILE A 14 17.39 0.76 1.19
C ILE A 14 17.29 1.52 2.50
N ARG A 15 17.92 2.69 2.53
CA ARG A 15 17.74 3.67 3.59
C ARG A 15 17.53 5.04 2.95
N VAL A 16 16.39 5.63 3.25
CA VAL A 16 16.05 7.02 2.96
C VAL A 16 16.28 7.80 4.24
N GLN A 17 17.04 8.90 4.19
CA GLN A 17 17.42 9.67 5.35
C GLN A 17 17.09 11.14 5.14
N ASN A 18 16.17 11.65 5.95
CA ASN A 18 15.75 13.05 6.01
C ASN A 18 15.47 13.66 4.61
N VAL A 19 14.80 12.90 3.75
CA VAL A 19 14.55 13.31 2.36
C VAL A 19 13.43 14.33 2.30
N THR A 20 13.74 15.48 1.69
CA THR A 20 12.78 16.55 1.38
C THR A 20 12.61 16.72 -0.12
N LYS A 21 11.43 17.20 -0.54
CA LYS A 21 11.14 17.53 -1.94
C LYS A 21 10.10 18.60 -2.06
N ARG A 22 10.38 19.60 -2.90
CA ARG A 22 9.44 20.66 -3.27
C ARG A 22 9.24 20.70 -4.79
N PHE A 23 8.06 21.11 -5.21
CA PHE A 23 7.72 21.45 -6.60
C PHE A 23 7.16 22.87 -6.60
N GLY A 24 8.02 23.85 -6.94
CA GLY A 24 7.70 25.25 -6.75
C GLY A 24 7.38 25.55 -5.26
N ASP A 25 6.21 26.09 -4.99
CA ASP A 25 5.77 26.41 -3.62
C ASP A 25 5.22 25.20 -2.85
N PHE A 26 4.92 24.11 -3.53
CA PHE A 26 4.35 22.91 -2.93
C PHE A 26 5.47 22.00 -2.38
N ALA A 27 5.46 21.77 -1.06
CA ALA A 27 6.34 20.81 -0.43
C ALA A 27 5.69 19.42 -0.44
N ALA A 28 6.27 18.51 -1.21
CA ALA A 28 5.75 17.15 -1.40
C ALA A 28 6.27 16.15 -0.37
N LEU A 29 7.47 16.37 0.19
CA LEU A 29 8.07 15.54 1.24
C LEU A 29 8.76 16.43 2.27
N HIS A 30 8.60 16.09 3.55
CA HIS A 30 9.03 16.86 4.71
C HIS A 30 9.96 16.06 5.63
N GLY A 31 11.15 15.66 5.14
CA GLY A 31 12.12 14.95 5.97
C GLY A 31 11.73 13.49 6.19
N ILE A 32 11.66 12.71 5.10
CA ILE A 32 11.29 11.31 5.17
C ILE A 32 12.48 10.45 5.60
N ASP A 33 12.24 9.61 6.62
CA ASP A 33 13.12 8.54 7.05
C ASP A 33 12.44 7.18 6.84
N LEU A 34 13.08 6.29 6.07
CA LEU A 34 12.54 4.96 5.77
C LEU A 34 13.66 3.95 5.60
N GLU A 35 13.52 2.79 6.24
CA GLU A 35 14.38 1.63 6.01
C GLU A 35 13.57 0.47 5.41
N VAL A 36 14.12 -0.15 4.34
CA VAL A 36 13.58 -1.35 3.70
C VAL A 36 14.58 -2.47 3.83
N ARG A 37 14.15 -3.61 4.36
CA ARG A 37 14.99 -4.78 4.57
C ARG A 37 15.06 -5.65 3.31
N PRO A 38 16.12 -6.45 3.13
CA PRO A 38 16.18 -7.41 2.02
C PRO A 38 15.00 -8.40 2.06
N GLY A 39 14.38 -8.63 0.90
CA GLY A 39 13.25 -9.54 0.75
C GLY A 39 11.92 -9.02 1.32
N GLU A 40 11.86 -7.78 1.80
CA GLU A 40 10.66 -7.19 2.38
C GLU A 40 9.72 -6.64 1.29
N PHE A 41 8.42 -6.82 1.47
CA PHE A 41 7.38 -6.23 0.64
C PHE A 41 6.69 -5.08 1.39
N ILE A 42 7.02 -3.85 1.02
CA ILE A 42 6.51 -2.65 1.69
C ILE A 42 5.41 -1.98 0.86
N ALA A 43 4.32 -1.58 1.53
CA ALA A 43 3.29 -0.72 0.98
C ALA A 43 3.50 0.73 1.43
N LEU A 44 3.53 1.68 0.50
CA LEU A 44 3.35 3.10 0.78
C LEU A 44 1.85 3.40 0.62
N LEU A 45 1.16 3.64 1.74
CA LEU A 45 -0.28 3.83 1.82
C LEU A 45 -0.61 5.28 2.23
N GLY A 46 -1.64 5.88 1.66
CA GLY A 46 -2.07 7.23 2.02
C GLY A 46 -2.99 7.86 0.98
N PRO A 47 -3.62 9.00 1.26
CA PRO A 47 -4.48 9.71 0.33
C PRO A 47 -3.70 10.24 -0.89
N SER A 48 -4.44 10.66 -1.92
CA SER A 48 -3.84 11.34 -3.07
C SER A 48 -3.11 12.61 -2.61
N GLY A 49 -1.92 12.86 -3.18
CA GLY A 49 -1.10 14.01 -2.80
C GLY A 49 -0.25 13.85 -1.54
N SER A 50 -0.28 12.70 -0.84
CA SER A 50 0.54 12.48 0.37
C SER A 50 2.03 12.25 0.12
N GLY A 51 2.52 12.31 -1.12
CA GLY A 51 3.96 12.20 -1.45
C GLY A 51 4.44 10.80 -1.82
N LYS A 52 3.61 9.74 -1.78
CA LYS A 52 3.99 8.34 -2.05
C LYS A 52 4.71 8.12 -3.39
N THR A 53 4.09 8.56 -4.47
CA THR A 53 4.67 8.43 -5.83
C THR A 53 5.96 9.25 -5.96
N THR A 54 6.04 10.42 -5.31
CA THR A 54 7.26 11.23 -5.26
C THR A 54 8.39 10.48 -4.56
N LEU A 55 8.12 9.90 -3.38
CA LEU A 55 9.08 9.09 -2.64
C LEU A 55 9.53 7.86 -3.47
N LEU A 56 8.58 7.15 -4.08
CA LEU A 56 8.87 5.99 -4.92
C LEU A 56 9.79 6.36 -6.10
N ARG A 57 9.53 7.51 -6.76
CA ARG A 57 10.34 8.01 -7.88
C ARG A 57 11.73 8.47 -7.44
N ILE A 58 11.85 9.05 -6.25
CA ILE A 58 13.15 9.40 -5.66
C ILE A 58 13.97 8.14 -5.37
N ILE A 59 13.37 7.11 -4.76
CA ILE A 59 14.03 5.81 -4.55
C ILE A 59 14.47 5.20 -5.90
N ALA A 60 13.66 5.33 -6.96
CA ALA A 60 13.97 4.85 -8.29
C ALA A 60 15.11 5.62 -9.01
N GLY A 61 15.39 6.87 -8.62
CA GLY A 61 16.25 7.79 -9.38
C GLY A 61 15.59 8.35 -10.64
N LEU A 62 14.25 8.39 -10.65
CA LEU A 62 13.42 9.06 -11.66
C LEU A 62 13.12 10.51 -11.28
N GLU A 63 13.26 10.84 -10.01
CA GLU A 63 13.17 12.17 -9.43
C GLU A 63 14.31 12.33 -8.43
N PHE A 64 14.73 13.56 -8.15
CA PHE A 64 15.79 13.87 -7.19
C PHE A 64 15.22 14.65 -6.02
N GLN A 65 15.69 14.33 -4.82
CA GLN A 65 15.38 15.06 -3.60
C GLN A 65 16.07 16.43 -3.59
N ASP A 66 15.55 17.35 -2.79
CA ASP A 66 16.18 18.66 -2.59
C ASP A 66 17.18 18.62 -1.42
N SER A 67 16.94 17.74 -0.43
CA SER A 67 17.89 17.43 0.64
C SER A 67 17.70 16.01 1.15
N GLY A 68 18.65 15.56 1.99
CA GLY A 68 18.66 14.18 2.49
C GLY A 68 19.37 13.23 1.55
N GLN A 69 19.34 11.93 1.88
CA GLN A 69 20.11 10.90 1.16
C GLN A 69 19.28 9.65 0.92
N VAL A 70 19.60 8.95 -0.18
CA VAL A 70 19.10 7.61 -0.50
C VAL A 70 20.30 6.67 -0.61
N LEU A 71 20.33 5.65 0.26
CA LEU A 71 21.41 4.68 0.29
C LEU A 71 20.90 3.30 -0.11
N PHE A 72 21.65 2.59 -0.97
CA PHE A 72 21.42 1.18 -1.31
C PHE A 72 22.58 0.35 -0.77
N SER A 73 22.26 -0.57 0.17
CA SER A 73 23.26 -1.40 0.87
C SER A 73 24.39 -0.57 1.52
N GLY A 74 24.07 0.65 1.95
CA GLY A 74 25.01 1.60 2.56
C GLY A 74 25.77 2.49 1.57
N GLU A 75 25.59 2.30 0.27
CA GLU A 75 26.17 3.16 -0.78
C GLU A 75 25.20 4.29 -1.12
N ASP A 76 25.68 5.54 -1.12
CA ASP A 76 24.87 6.70 -1.50
C ASP A 76 24.61 6.68 -3.02
N VAL A 77 23.31 6.67 -3.35
CA VAL A 77 22.83 6.67 -4.74
C VAL A 77 22.00 7.91 -5.06
N SER A 78 22.02 8.92 -4.19
CA SER A 78 21.16 10.11 -4.26
C SER A 78 21.20 10.77 -5.63
N ASP A 79 22.39 10.93 -6.23
CA ASP A 79 22.59 11.58 -7.52
C ASP A 79 22.62 10.59 -8.72
N ARG A 80 22.44 9.29 -8.47
CA ARG A 80 22.45 8.28 -9.54
C ARG A 80 21.12 8.22 -10.27
N LYS A 81 21.19 8.17 -11.59
CA LYS A 81 20.02 7.98 -12.45
C LYS A 81 19.49 6.54 -12.33
N VAL A 82 18.22 6.34 -12.68
CA VAL A 82 17.54 5.04 -12.66
C VAL A 82 18.33 3.89 -13.32
N ALA A 83 19.02 4.16 -14.42
CA ALA A 83 19.81 3.16 -15.14
C ALA A 83 20.97 2.56 -14.31
N ASP A 84 21.49 3.32 -13.34
CA ASP A 84 22.64 2.96 -12.51
C ASP A 84 22.22 2.39 -11.15
N ARG A 85 20.93 2.42 -10.81
CA ARG A 85 20.39 1.91 -9.53
C ARG A 85 19.97 0.44 -9.58
N HIS A 86 19.93 -0.18 -10.76
CA HIS A 86 19.48 -1.57 -10.96
C HIS A 86 18.10 -1.86 -10.33
N VAL A 87 17.15 -0.97 -10.55
CA VAL A 87 15.77 -1.10 -10.06
C VAL A 87 14.83 -1.47 -11.20
N GLY A 88 13.85 -2.34 -10.92
CA GLY A 88 12.71 -2.60 -11.80
C GLY A 88 11.58 -1.65 -11.43
N PHE A 89 11.03 -0.92 -12.38
CA PHE A 89 9.94 0.01 -12.14
C PHE A 89 8.72 -0.35 -12.99
N VAL A 90 7.55 -0.45 -12.33
CA VAL A 90 6.24 -0.64 -12.98
C VAL A 90 5.43 0.61 -12.77
N PHE A 91 5.09 1.29 -13.86
CA PHE A 91 4.30 2.53 -13.85
C PHE A 91 2.80 2.23 -13.74
N GLN A 92 2.04 3.14 -13.17
CA GLN A 92 0.58 3.08 -12.99
C GLN A 92 -0.18 2.73 -14.28
N HIS A 93 0.24 3.26 -15.43
CA HIS A 93 -0.36 2.98 -16.74
C HIS A 93 0.43 1.95 -17.55
N TYR A 94 1.24 1.11 -16.87
CA TYR A 94 2.05 0.02 -17.43
C TYR A 94 3.16 0.49 -18.38
N ALA A 95 3.01 1.61 -19.06
CA ALA A 95 3.98 2.23 -19.98
C ALA A 95 4.57 1.22 -21.00
N LEU A 96 3.73 0.33 -21.56
CA LEU A 96 4.15 -0.63 -22.59
C LEU A 96 4.37 0.07 -23.93
N PHE A 97 5.38 -0.36 -24.66
CA PHE A 97 5.65 0.10 -26.02
C PHE A 97 4.61 -0.50 -26.97
N ARG A 98 3.66 0.33 -27.43
CA ARG A 98 2.49 -0.12 -28.22
C ARG A 98 2.84 -0.72 -29.58
N HIS A 99 3.97 -0.33 -30.16
CA HIS A 99 4.48 -0.77 -31.44
C HIS A 99 5.37 -2.02 -31.37
N MET A 100 5.63 -2.53 -30.19
CA MET A 100 6.40 -3.73 -29.91
C MET A 100 5.49 -4.89 -29.50
N THR A 101 5.91 -6.10 -29.83
CA THR A 101 5.24 -7.32 -29.33
C THR A 101 5.39 -7.44 -27.82
N VAL A 102 4.67 -8.36 -27.21
CA VAL A 102 4.78 -8.70 -25.79
C VAL A 102 6.18 -9.20 -25.46
N ALA A 103 6.74 -10.08 -26.27
CA ALA A 103 8.11 -10.60 -26.10
C ALA A 103 9.14 -9.48 -26.24
N ASP A 104 9.00 -8.57 -27.20
CA ASP A 104 9.91 -7.42 -27.37
C ASP A 104 9.80 -6.45 -26.20
N ASN A 105 8.61 -6.21 -25.66
CA ASN A 105 8.44 -5.39 -24.45
C ASN A 105 9.21 -5.98 -23.28
N VAL A 106 9.10 -7.29 -23.04
CA VAL A 106 9.81 -7.98 -21.95
C VAL A 106 11.32 -7.92 -22.18
N ALA A 107 11.77 -8.18 -23.41
CA ALA A 107 13.16 -8.20 -23.80
C ALA A 107 13.83 -6.81 -23.82
N PHE A 108 13.06 -5.72 -23.88
CA PHE A 108 13.55 -4.37 -24.16
C PHE A 108 14.76 -3.96 -23.31
N GLY A 109 14.65 -4.11 -21.99
CA GLY A 109 15.72 -3.74 -21.05
C GLY A 109 17.04 -4.47 -21.30
N LEU A 110 17.00 -5.69 -21.85
CA LEU A 110 18.18 -6.46 -22.22
C LEU A 110 18.75 -6.03 -23.59
N THR A 111 17.88 -5.66 -24.52
CA THR A 111 18.29 -5.26 -25.88
C THR A 111 19.02 -3.92 -25.94
N VAL A 112 18.70 -2.99 -25.02
CA VAL A 112 19.31 -1.65 -24.96
C VAL A 112 20.59 -1.60 -24.15
N ARG A 113 21.03 -2.70 -23.52
CA ARG A 113 22.33 -2.76 -22.83
C ARG A 113 23.49 -2.44 -23.75
N LYS A 114 24.57 -1.89 -23.21
CA LYS A 114 25.81 -1.66 -23.96
C LYS A 114 26.25 -2.97 -24.62
N ARG A 115 26.83 -2.90 -25.83
CA ARG A 115 27.15 -4.07 -26.64
C ARG A 115 28.00 -5.14 -25.90
N ARG A 116 28.89 -4.72 -25.02
CA ARG A 116 29.74 -5.61 -24.20
C ARG A 116 28.96 -6.39 -23.13
N ASP A 117 27.84 -5.81 -22.64
CA ASP A 117 27.05 -6.34 -21.52
C ASP A 117 25.72 -6.94 -21.99
N ARG A 118 25.49 -6.93 -23.32
CA ARG A 118 24.26 -7.43 -23.94
C ARG A 118 24.34 -8.93 -24.18
N PRO A 119 23.39 -9.73 -23.64
CA PRO A 119 23.31 -11.15 -23.94
C PRO A 119 23.09 -11.40 -25.44
N SER A 120 23.35 -12.63 -25.90
CA SER A 120 23.04 -13.03 -27.26
C SER A 120 21.52 -12.94 -27.55
N ARG A 121 21.15 -12.81 -28.83
CA ARG A 121 19.73 -12.77 -29.22
C ARG A 121 18.96 -13.99 -28.73
N ALA A 122 19.57 -15.16 -28.83
CA ALA A 122 18.98 -16.41 -28.35
C ALA A 122 18.75 -16.40 -26.83
N ALA A 123 19.73 -15.90 -26.07
CA ALA A 123 19.59 -15.79 -24.60
C ALA A 123 18.52 -14.77 -24.20
N ILE A 124 18.39 -13.65 -24.92
CA ILE A 124 17.34 -12.65 -24.69
C ILE A 124 15.97 -13.24 -24.97
N ALA A 125 15.80 -13.97 -26.09
CA ALA A 125 14.53 -14.62 -26.44
C ALA A 125 14.13 -15.69 -25.41
N ALA A 126 15.07 -16.54 -25.01
CA ALA A 126 14.85 -17.57 -23.98
C ALA A 126 14.44 -16.94 -22.62
N ARG A 127 15.10 -15.83 -22.24
CA ARG A 127 14.74 -15.13 -21.00
C ARG A 127 13.36 -14.48 -21.07
N ALA A 128 12.98 -13.89 -22.20
CA ALA A 128 11.65 -13.34 -22.39
C ALA A 128 10.57 -14.43 -22.29
N GLU A 129 10.80 -15.59 -22.91
CA GLU A 129 9.88 -16.73 -22.84
C GLU A 129 9.77 -17.29 -21.42
N GLU A 130 10.88 -17.45 -20.70
CA GLU A 130 10.91 -17.85 -19.29
C GLU A 130 10.06 -16.91 -18.43
N LEU A 131 10.24 -15.59 -18.60
CA LEU A 131 9.49 -14.59 -17.84
C LEU A 131 8.00 -14.57 -18.21
N LEU A 132 7.65 -14.76 -19.48
CA LEU A 132 6.26 -14.88 -19.89
C LEU A 132 5.58 -16.09 -19.26
N ARG A 133 6.27 -17.23 -19.15
CA ARG A 133 5.79 -18.39 -18.38
C ARG A 133 5.62 -18.06 -16.90
N LEU A 134 6.60 -17.39 -16.29
CA LEU A 134 6.56 -17.00 -14.88
C LEU A 134 5.34 -16.12 -14.57
N VAL A 135 4.97 -15.21 -15.49
CA VAL A 135 3.81 -14.34 -15.33
C VAL A 135 2.51 -14.93 -15.91
N GLN A 136 2.51 -16.23 -16.27
CA GLN A 136 1.33 -16.95 -16.81
C GLN A 136 0.77 -16.33 -18.11
N LEU A 137 1.65 -15.96 -19.02
CA LEU A 137 1.33 -15.41 -20.34
C LEU A 137 1.94 -16.26 -21.47
N ASP A 138 1.99 -17.58 -21.27
CA ASP A 138 2.49 -18.52 -22.27
C ASP A 138 1.74 -18.35 -23.60
N GLY A 139 2.49 -18.40 -24.71
CA GLY A 139 1.93 -18.30 -26.05
C GLY A 139 1.42 -16.90 -26.45
N LEU A 140 1.59 -15.88 -25.60
CA LEU A 140 1.18 -14.51 -25.93
C LEU A 140 2.33 -13.62 -26.41
N GLY A 141 3.53 -14.16 -26.61
CA GLY A 141 4.74 -13.41 -26.96
C GLY A 141 4.62 -12.56 -28.23
N ASP A 142 3.93 -13.04 -29.25
CA ASP A 142 3.75 -12.39 -30.54
C ASP A 142 2.60 -11.37 -30.58
N ARG A 143 1.81 -11.28 -29.51
CA ARG A 143 0.72 -10.30 -29.42
C ARG A 143 1.25 -8.89 -29.14
N TYR A 144 0.43 -7.91 -29.47
CA TYR A 144 0.68 -6.50 -29.15
C TYR A 144 -0.11 -6.08 -27.90
N PRO A 145 0.33 -5.04 -27.16
CA PRO A 145 -0.35 -4.58 -25.96
C PRO A 145 -1.84 -4.26 -26.12
N ALA A 146 -2.25 -3.82 -27.32
CA ALA A 146 -3.65 -3.53 -27.63
C ALA A 146 -4.56 -4.78 -27.63
N GLN A 147 -3.98 -5.97 -27.80
CA GLN A 147 -4.67 -7.26 -27.84
C GLN A 147 -4.78 -7.92 -26.46
N LEU A 148 -4.33 -7.25 -25.41
CA LEU A 148 -4.27 -7.77 -24.04
C LEU A 148 -5.32 -7.12 -23.14
N SER A 149 -5.81 -7.88 -22.14
CA SER A 149 -6.58 -7.33 -21.03
C SER A 149 -5.73 -6.43 -20.13
N GLY A 150 -6.35 -5.64 -19.24
CA GLY A 150 -5.65 -4.81 -18.28
C GLY A 150 -4.67 -5.61 -17.40
N GLY A 151 -5.13 -6.71 -16.81
CA GLY A 151 -4.29 -7.59 -16.00
C GLY A 151 -3.16 -8.26 -16.78
N GLN A 152 -3.38 -8.62 -18.04
CA GLN A 152 -2.32 -9.14 -18.91
C GLN A 152 -1.26 -8.07 -19.20
N ARG A 153 -1.67 -6.83 -19.53
CA ARG A 153 -0.73 -5.71 -19.72
C ARG A 153 0.13 -5.45 -18.48
N GLN A 154 -0.46 -5.53 -17.32
CA GLN A 154 0.26 -5.38 -16.06
C GLN A 154 1.30 -6.50 -15.85
N ARG A 155 0.93 -7.75 -16.10
CA ARG A 155 1.88 -8.88 -16.01
C ARG A 155 3.03 -8.75 -17.00
N VAL A 156 2.79 -8.23 -18.20
CA VAL A 156 3.85 -7.89 -19.17
C VAL A 156 4.78 -6.80 -18.63
N ALA A 157 4.22 -5.73 -18.04
CA ALA A 157 5.03 -4.66 -17.44
C ALA A 157 5.91 -5.17 -16.30
N LEU A 158 5.37 -6.09 -15.48
CA LEU A 158 6.13 -6.74 -14.42
C LEU A 158 7.23 -7.66 -14.98
N ALA A 159 6.93 -8.49 -16.00
CA ALA A 159 7.92 -9.32 -16.66
C ALA A 159 9.06 -8.48 -17.26
N ARG A 160 8.73 -7.33 -17.88
CA ARG A 160 9.73 -6.36 -18.38
C ARG A 160 10.60 -5.82 -17.25
N ALA A 161 10.02 -5.46 -16.10
CA ALA A 161 10.77 -4.97 -14.94
C ALA A 161 11.68 -6.05 -14.36
N LEU A 162 11.27 -7.32 -14.39
CA LEU A 162 12.05 -8.46 -13.90
C LEU A 162 13.15 -8.91 -14.88
N ALA A 163 13.03 -8.59 -16.17
CA ALA A 163 14.00 -9.03 -17.18
C ALA A 163 15.42 -8.55 -16.94
N ILE A 164 15.58 -7.39 -16.34
CA ILE A 164 16.89 -6.81 -16.02
C ILE A 164 17.52 -7.36 -14.73
N GLU A 165 16.82 -8.29 -14.04
CA GLU A 165 17.24 -8.88 -12.76
C GLU A 165 17.45 -7.81 -11.68
N PRO A 166 16.41 -7.04 -11.34
CA PRO A 166 16.55 -5.92 -10.44
C PRO A 166 16.82 -6.38 -9.01
N ARG A 167 17.55 -5.56 -8.23
CA ARG A 167 17.71 -5.75 -6.78
C ARG A 167 16.48 -5.30 -5.99
N LEU A 168 15.71 -4.39 -6.58
CA LEU A 168 14.54 -3.76 -5.99
C LEU A 168 13.45 -3.62 -7.05
N LEU A 169 12.22 -4.00 -6.69
CA LEU A 169 11.04 -3.82 -7.53
C LEU A 169 10.17 -2.70 -6.97
N LEU A 170 9.90 -1.70 -7.79
CA LEU A 170 9.09 -0.53 -7.44
C LEU A 170 7.82 -0.52 -8.29
N LEU A 171 6.65 -0.44 -7.63
CA LEU A 171 5.34 -0.56 -8.28
C LEU A 171 4.50 0.68 -7.94
N ASP A 172 4.18 1.48 -8.95
CA ASP A 172 3.35 2.69 -8.79
C ASP A 172 1.89 2.34 -9.11
N GLU A 173 1.03 2.25 -8.08
CA GLU A 173 -0.39 1.87 -8.15
C GLU A 173 -0.68 0.65 -9.07
N PRO A 174 -0.09 -0.51 -8.76
CA PRO A 174 -0.12 -1.65 -9.69
C PRO A 174 -1.52 -2.23 -9.93
N PHE A 175 -2.54 -1.88 -9.16
CA PHE A 175 -3.87 -2.48 -9.26
C PHE A 175 -4.98 -1.50 -9.66
N GLY A 176 -4.66 -0.21 -9.87
CA GLY A 176 -5.64 0.88 -9.97
C GLY A 176 -6.63 0.79 -11.13
N ALA A 177 -6.27 0.18 -12.27
CA ALA A 177 -7.09 0.17 -13.50
C ALA A 177 -7.79 -1.16 -13.77
N LEU A 178 -8.01 -1.99 -12.74
CA LEU A 178 -8.54 -3.36 -12.87
C LEU A 178 -9.90 -3.51 -12.20
N ASP A 179 -10.73 -4.42 -12.74
CA ASP A 179 -11.95 -4.84 -12.07
C ASP A 179 -11.65 -5.63 -10.78
N ALA A 180 -12.62 -5.69 -9.86
CA ALA A 180 -12.43 -6.24 -8.51
C ALA A 180 -11.94 -7.71 -8.52
N LYS A 181 -12.45 -8.54 -9.43
CA LYS A 181 -12.06 -9.96 -9.51
C LYS A 181 -10.61 -10.10 -10.00
N VAL A 182 -10.28 -9.44 -11.11
CA VAL A 182 -8.92 -9.46 -11.68
C VAL A 182 -7.92 -8.86 -10.67
N ARG A 183 -8.28 -7.81 -9.95
CA ARG A 183 -7.46 -7.19 -8.89
C ARG A 183 -7.15 -8.20 -7.79
N LYS A 184 -8.15 -8.92 -7.27
CA LYS A 184 -7.96 -9.93 -6.23
C LYS A 184 -7.03 -11.07 -6.67
N ASP A 185 -7.25 -11.60 -7.88
CA ASP A 185 -6.44 -12.69 -8.42
C ASP A 185 -4.99 -12.23 -8.64
N LEU A 186 -4.80 -11.00 -9.10
CA LEU A 186 -3.50 -10.42 -9.35
C LEU A 186 -2.72 -10.11 -8.04
N ARG A 187 -3.41 -9.63 -6.98
CA ARG A 187 -2.82 -9.43 -5.65
C ARG A 187 -2.24 -10.74 -5.12
N ARG A 188 -3.05 -11.80 -5.12
CA ARG A 188 -2.61 -13.13 -4.65
C ARG A 188 -1.41 -13.63 -5.44
N TRP A 189 -1.50 -13.56 -6.76
CA TRP A 189 -0.40 -13.97 -7.63
C TRP A 189 0.88 -13.16 -7.41
N LEU A 190 0.79 -11.83 -7.26
CA LEU A 190 1.95 -10.97 -6.99
C LEU A 190 2.62 -11.32 -5.65
N ARG A 191 1.82 -11.62 -4.61
CA ARG A 191 2.34 -12.05 -3.31
C ARG A 191 3.10 -13.38 -3.42
N GLU A 192 2.57 -14.33 -4.16
CA GLU A 192 3.23 -15.62 -4.41
C GLU A 192 4.54 -15.43 -5.19
N LEU A 193 4.50 -14.64 -6.26
CA LEU A 193 5.68 -14.31 -7.06
C LEU A 193 6.78 -13.66 -6.19
N HIS A 194 6.41 -12.69 -5.37
CA HIS A 194 7.34 -12.02 -4.45
C HIS A 194 8.02 -13.04 -3.52
N LYS A 195 7.24 -13.95 -2.90
CA LYS A 195 7.77 -15.01 -2.03
C LYS A 195 8.71 -15.97 -2.78
N GLN A 196 8.35 -16.37 -4.00
CA GLN A 196 9.16 -17.30 -4.81
C GLN A 196 10.50 -16.71 -5.21
N MET A 197 10.51 -15.40 -5.52
CA MET A 197 11.71 -14.74 -6.02
C MET A 197 12.59 -14.15 -4.92
N GLY A 198 12.07 -13.98 -3.70
CA GLY A 198 12.79 -13.34 -2.59
C GLY A 198 13.21 -11.90 -2.88
N LEU A 199 12.46 -11.21 -3.74
CA LEU A 199 12.75 -9.83 -4.14
C LEU A 199 12.39 -8.85 -3.03
N THR A 200 13.16 -7.78 -2.91
CA THR A 200 12.71 -6.62 -2.15
C THR A 200 11.79 -5.79 -3.02
N SER A 201 10.62 -5.39 -2.49
CA SER A 201 9.63 -4.67 -3.27
C SER A 201 8.99 -3.53 -2.48
N VAL A 202 8.74 -2.40 -3.15
CA VAL A 202 7.97 -1.29 -2.60
C VAL A 202 6.85 -0.96 -3.59
N PHE A 203 5.62 -0.89 -3.10
CA PHE A 203 4.50 -0.49 -3.94
C PHE A 203 3.71 0.67 -3.32
N VAL A 204 3.16 1.50 -4.19
CA VAL A 204 2.26 2.60 -3.83
C VAL A 204 0.83 2.15 -4.02
N THR A 205 -0.02 2.46 -3.06
CA THR A 205 -1.46 2.29 -3.19
C THR A 205 -2.21 3.34 -2.35
N HIS A 206 -3.45 3.60 -2.71
CA HIS A 206 -4.44 4.32 -1.91
C HIS A 206 -5.50 3.37 -1.35
N ASP A 207 -5.45 2.08 -1.73
CA ASP A 207 -6.38 1.04 -1.29
C ASP A 207 -5.81 0.34 -0.04
N GLN A 208 -6.56 0.41 1.05
CA GLN A 208 -6.19 -0.16 2.34
C GLN A 208 -6.12 -1.68 2.29
N GLU A 209 -7.07 -2.33 1.59
CA GLU A 209 -7.08 -3.79 1.46
C GLU A 209 -5.81 -4.29 0.78
N GLU A 210 -5.35 -3.59 -0.27
CA GLU A 210 -4.12 -3.93 -0.97
C GLU A 210 -2.91 -3.87 -0.04
N ALA A 211 -2.79 -2.80 0.75
CA ALA A 211 -1.69 -2.64 1.68
C ALA A 211 -1.71 -3.69 2.79
N LEU A 212 -2.87 -3.93 3.41
CA LEU A 212 -3.01 -4.85 4.54
C LEU A 212 -2.89 -6.33 4.11
N GLU A 213 -3.32 -6.68 2.87
CA GLU A 213 -3.26 -8.06 2.37
C GLU A 213 -1.87 -8.45 1.85
N LEU A 214 -1.13 -7.52 1.23
CA LEU A 214 0.09 -7.83 0.50
C LEU A 214 1.37 -7.55 1.27
N ALA A 215 1.40 -6.48 2.06
CA ALA A 215 2.65 -5.99 2.62
C ALA A 215 3.11 -6.79 3.86
N ASP A 216 4.42 -6.88 4.03
CA ASP A 216 5.03 -7.30 5.29
C ASP A 216 5.03 -6.12 6.28
N ARG A 217 5.20 -4.89 5.76
CA ARG A 217 5.06 -3.63 6.50
C ARG A 217 4.36 -2.58 5.66
N VAL A 218 3.56 -1.76 6.32
CA VAL A 218 2.84 -0.62 5.75
C VAL A 218 3.45 0.66 6.27
N VAL A 219 3.71 1.59 5.37
CA VAL A 219 4.13 2.96 5.66
C VAL A 219 2.96 3.87 5.35
N VAL A 220 2.30 4.38 6.37
CA VAL A 220 1.17 5.31 6.20
C VAL A 220 1.72 6.72 6.06
N MET A 221 1.40 7.36 4.94
CA MET A 221 1.85 8.71 4.61
C MET A 221 0.68 9.70 4.54
N ASN A 222 0.89 10.90 5.05
CA ASN A 222 -0.06 12.00 4.99
C ASN A 222 0.70 13.32 4.85
N ASN A 223 0.24 14.22 3.99
CA ASN A 223 0.82 15.55 3.80
C ASN A 223 2.36 15.58 3.75
N GLY A 224 2.96 14.62 3.05
CA GLY A 224 4.42 14.58 2.86
C GLY A 224 5.24 14.10 4.06
N VAL A 225 4.60 13.56 5.12
CA VAL A 225 5.26 12.94 6.27
C VAL A 225 4.83 11.48 6.42
N ILE A 226 5.60 10.70 7.16
CA ILE A 226 5.24 9.36 7.59
C ILE A 226 4.53 9.46 8.94
N GLU A 227 3.27 9.05 8.97
CA GLU A 227 2.44 9.01 10.18
C GLU A 227 2.75 7.77 11.05
N GLN A 228 2.93 6.62 10.39
CA GLN A 228 3.22 5.36 11.08
C GLN A 228 3.87 4.36 10.12
N ILE A 229 4.77 3.53 10.67
CA ILE A 229 5.32 2.34 10.01
C ILE A 229 5.07 1.15 10.93
N GLY A 230 4.50 0.07 10.40
CA GLY A 230 4.25 -1.15 11.17
C GLY A 230 3.81 -2.31 10.29
N THR A 231 3.62 -3.47 10.89
CA THR A 231 2.93 -4.59 10.23
C THR A 231 1.48 -4.23 9.93
N PRO A 232 0.80 -4.90 9.00
CA PRO A 232 -0.64 -4.70 8.77
C PRO A 232 -1.47 -4.76 10.05
N GLU A 233 -1.16 -5.70 10.94
CA GLU A 233 -1.83 -5.86 12.22
C GLU A 233 -1.58 -4.67 13.16
N GLU A 234 -0.33 -4.20 13.30
CA GLU A 234 0.00 -3.03 14.11
C GLU A 234 -0.68 -1.76 13.62
N ILE A 235 -0.71 -1.52 12.30
CA ILE A 235 -1.36 -0.36 11.70
C ILE A 235 -2.87 -0.37 11.97
N TYR A 236 -3.51 -1.55 11.86
CA TYR A 236 -4.95 -1.70 12.02
C TYR A 236 -5.38 -1.68 13.50
N MET A 237 -4.68 -2.44 14.36
CA MET A 237 -5.05 -2.63 15.78
C MET A 237 -4.49 -1.55 16.69
N HIS A 238 -3.35 -0.96 16.32
CA HIS A 238 -2.61 0.01 17.13
C HIS A 238 -2.26 1.28 16.35
N PRO A 239 -3.27 1.99 15.78
CA PRO A 239 -3.02 3.23 15.05
C PRO A 239 -2.34 4.26 15.95
N ALA A 240 -1.28 4.91 15.46
CA ALA A 240 -0.49 5.85 16.24
C ALA A 240 -1.15 7.24 16.33
N THR A 241 -1.91 7.62 15.30
CA THR A 241 -2.56 8.94 15.21
C THR A 241 -4.06 8.81 14.89
N PRO A 242 -4.87 9.84 15.18
CA PRO A 242 -6.27 9.89 14.75
C PRO A 242 -6.41 9.70 13.24
N PHE A 243 -5.47 10.26 12.47
CA PHE A 243 -5.42 10.11 11.02
C PHE A 243 -5.31 8.64 10.62
N VAL A 244 -4.33 7.91 11.14
CA VAL A 244 -4.14 6.47 10.83
C VAL A 244 -5.35 5.66 11.23
N SER A 245 -5.92 5.92 12.41
CA SER A 245 -7.14 5.26 12.88
C SER A 245 -8.31 5.42 11.93
N HIS A 246 -8.53 6.65 11.43
CA HIS A 246 -9.63 6.94 10.51
C HIS A 246 -9.33 6.50 9.08
N PHE A 247 -8.08 6.66 8.64
CA PHE A 247 -7.69 6.35 7.26
C PHE A 247 -7.58 4.84 7.01
N VAL A 248 -7.22 4.03 8.02
CA VAL A 248 -7.05 2.58 7.86
C VAL A 248 -8.24 1.84 8.50
N GLY A 249 -9.25 1.57 7.68
CA GLY A 249 -10.49 0.91 8.06
C GLY A 249 -11.57 1.86 8.59
N GLU A 250 -12.78 1.36 8.60
CA GLU A 250 -13.95 2.08 9.14
C GLU A 250 -13.77 2.33 10.63
N THR A 251 -14.04 3.55 11.09
CA THR A 251 -13.81 3.95 12.48
C THR A 251 -14.89 4.91 12.94
N ASN A 252 -15.55 4.57 14.03
CA ASN A 252 -16.38 5.49 14.77
C ASN A 252 -15.53 6.42 15.63
N ARG A 253 -15.99 7.66 15.79
CA ARG A 253 -15.36 8.67 16.65
C ARG A 253 -16.44 9.28 17.53
N ILE A 254 -16.23 9.23 18.83
CA ILE A 254 -17.11 9.86 19.81
C ILE A 254 -16.27 10.70 20.76
N PRO A 255 -16.80 11.78 21.32
CA PRO A 255 -16.12 12.51 22.39
C PRO A 255 -15.85 11.61 23.58
N ALA A 256 -14.68 11.71 24.18
CA ALA A 256 -14.42 11.06 25.44
C ALA A 256 -15.32 11.70 26.53
N GLY A 257 -16.07 10.87 27.23
CA GLY A 257 -16.94 11.35 28.31
C GLY A 257 -16.11 11.99 29.46
N PRO A 258 -16.76 12.74 30.38
CA PRO A 258 -16.06 13.49 31.44
C PRO A 258 -15.18 12.65 32.37
N ALA A 259 -15.37 11.33 32.36
CA ALA A 259 -14.55 10.39 33.16
C ALA A 259 -13.22 9.98 32.51
N SER A 260 -12.98 10.32 31.23
CA SER A 260 -11.87 9.74 30.41
C SER A 260 -10.67 10.69 30.21
N GLY A 261 -10.69 11.93 30.70
CA GLY A 261 -9.58 12.87 30.49
C GLY A 261 -10.02 14.30 30.17
N GLY A 262 -9.52 14.91 29.15
CA GLY A 262 -9.79 16.31 28.80
C GLY A 262 -11.03 16.47 27.93
N ALA A 263 -11.63 17.65 27.95
CA ALA A 263 -12.82 18.03 27.16
C ALA A 263 -12.62 17.96 25.62
N ARG A 264 -11.49 17.46 25.13
CA ARG A 264 -11.11 17.38 23.71
C ARG A 264 -10.58 16.02 23.29
N ASP A 265 -10.72 15.00 24.14
CA ASP A 265 -10.30 13.66 23.77
C ASP A 265 -11.39 12.97 22.94
N GLU A 266 -10.97 12.23 21.90
CA GLU A 266 -11.84 11.42 21.08
C GLU A 266 -11.59 9.92 21.33
N VAL A 267 -12.65 9.15 21.46
CA VAL A 267 -12.61 7.70 21.53
C VAL A 267 -12.87 7.15 20.13
N HIS A 268 -11.91 6.43 19.58
CA HIS A 268 -12.01 5.75 18.30
C HIS A 268 -12.25 4.25 18.51
N PHE A 269 -13.20 3.66 17.81
CA PHE A 269 -13.46 2.23 17.83
C PHE A 269 -13.97 1.73 16.47
N ARG A 270 -13.73 0.45 16.19
CA ARG A 270 -14.18 -0.17 14.95
C ARG A 270 -15.65 -0.59 15.06
N PRO A 271 -16.40 -0.61 13.95
CA PRO A 271 -17.80 -1.05 13.98
C PRO A 271 -18.01 -2.46 14.56
N HIS A 272 -17.06 -3.36 14.35
CA HIS A 272 -17.12 -4.73 14.87
C HIS A 272 -16.55 -4.90 16.30
N ASP A 273 -15.94 -3.86 16.85
CA ASP A 273 -15.44 -3.86 18.24
C ASP A 273 -16.48 -3.28 19.23
N VAL A 274 -17.74 -3.54 18.96
CA VAL A 274 -18.87 -3.06 19.76
C VAL A 274 -19.75 -4.25 20.14
N GLU A 275 -20.23 -4.25 21.37
CA GLU A 275 -21.27 -5.19 21.82
C GLU A 275 -22.56 -4.46 22.13
N VAL A 276 -23.70 -5.13 21.83
CA VAL A 276 -25.01 -4.70 22.26
C VAL A 276 -25.24 -5.25 23.68
N VAL A 277 -25.48 -4.35 24.62
CA VAL A 277 -25.65 -4.67 26.05
C VAL A 277 -27.06 -4.39 26.53
N ARG A 278 -27.41 -4.92 27.69
CA ARG A 278 -28.73 -4.66 28.32
C ARG A 278 -28.69 -3.48 29.28
N GLU A 279 -27.54 -3.20 29.85
CA GLU A 279 -27.32 -2.13 30.84
C GLU A 279 -25.89 -1.56 30.70
N GLY A 280 -25.72 -0.31 31.09
CA GLY A 280 -24.37 0.30 31.18
C GLY A 280 -23.71 0.60 29.84
N GLY A 281 -24.49 0.79 28.77
CA GLY A 281 -24.03 1.19 27.46
C GLY A 281 -24.56 2.58 27.06
N GLU A 282 -24.04 3.10 25.93
CA GLU A 282 -24.57 4.31 25.30
C GLU A 282 -25.81 3.97 24.45
N ALA A 283 -26.81 4.83 24.50
CA ALA A 283 -28.06 4.63 23.76
C ALA A 283 -27.85 5.06 22.28
N LEU A 284 -28.07 4.12 21.37
CA LEU A 284 -28.05 4.31 19.93
C LEU A 284 -29.47 4.20 19.38
N LEU A 285 -30.01 5.28 18.85
CA LEU A 285 -31.25 5.27 18.08
C LEU A 285 -30.96 4.75 16.67
N VAL A 286 -31.52 3.62 16.31
CA VAL A 286 -31.31 2.94 15.05
C VAL A 286 -32.01 3.67 13.91
N ASP A 287 -31.25 4.11 12.91
CA ASP A 287 -31.77 4.74 11.69
C ASP A 287 -31.90 3.74 10.55
N ASN A 288 -30.89 2.88 10.35
CA ASN A 288 -30.85 1.95 9.24
C ASN A 288 -30.18 0.63 9.63
N VAL A 289 -30.64 -0.48 9.01
CA VAL A 289 -30.07 -1.81 9.22
C VAL A 289 -30.00 -2.57 7.91
N PHE A 290 -28.79 -2.94 7.49
CA PHE A 290 -28.59 -3.72 6.29
C PHE A 290 -27.54 -4.83 6.50
N ARG A 291 -27.48 -5.77 5.55
CA ARG A 291 -26.52 -6.86 5.62
C ARG A 291 -25.19 -6.47 5.02
N LYS A 292 -24.11 -6.62 5.78
CA LYS A 292 -22.72 -6.42 5.34
C LYS A 292 -21.92 -7.71 5.57
N GLY A 293 -21.77 -8.50 4.51
CA GLY A 293 -21.12 -9.80 4.63
C GLY A 293 -21.81 -10.73 5.64
N GLY A 294 -21.10 -11.13 6.68
CA GLY A 294 -21.56 -12.01 7.75
C GLY A 294 -22.24 -11.30 8.94
N ALA A 295 -22.38 -9.97 8.89
CA ALA A 295 -22.93 -9.19 9.98
C ALA A 295 -24.15 -8.36 9.55
N TRP A 296 -24.95 -7.89 10.51
CA TRP A 296 -25.88 -6.79 10.35
C TRP A 296 -25.12 -5.50 10.65
N ARG A 297 -25.00 -4.61 9.63
CA ARG A 297 -24.56 -3.25 9.84
C ARG A 297 -25.75 -2.42 10.31
N VAL A 298 -25.60 -1.78 11.47
CA VAL A 298 -26.57 -0.88 12.06
C VAL A 298 -25.96 0.53 12.03
N GLU A 299 -26.67 1.45 11.44
CA GLU A 299 -26.36 2.88 11.43
C GLU A 299 -27.36 3.57 12.35
N GLY A 300 -26.90 4.50 13.17
CA GLY A 300 -27.79 5.22 14.09
C GLY A 300 -27.11 6.40 14.74
N ALA A 301 -27.90 7.19 15.45
CA ALA A 301 -27.44 8.36 16.18
C ALA A 301 -27.35 8.06 17.69
N LEU A 302 -26.21 8.43 18.31
CA LEU A 302 -26.09 8.38 19.76
C LEU A 302 -27.06 9.38 20.41
N ALA A 303 -27.75 8.97 21.47
CA ALA A 303 -28.71 9.82 22.20
C ALA A 303 -28.01 11.06 22.78
N GLU A 304 -26.77 10.93 23.23
CA GLU A 304 -25.95 12.05 23.66
C GLU A 304 -25.16 12.60 22.47
N GLY A 305 -25.48 13.83 22.06
CA GLY A 305 -24.76 14.57 21.02
C GLY A 305 -25.16 14.28 19.56
N GLY A 306 -26.06 13.31 19.28
CA GLY A 306 -26.57 13.04 17.94
C GLY A 306 -25.54 12.56 16.94
N LEU A 307 -24.39 12.06 17.40
CA LEU A 307 -23.32 11.58 16.54
C LEU A 307 -23.73 10.27 15.86
N ILE A 308 -23.53 10.22 14.55
CA ILE A 308 -23.80 9.00 13.77
C ILE A 308 -22.67 8.02 14.00
N VAL A 309 -23.02 6.78 14.37
CA VAL A 309 -22.09 5.66 14.50
C VAL A 309 -22.62 4.44 13.75
N GLU A 310 -21.68 3.61 13.31
CA GLU A 310 -21.96 2.35 12.63
C GLU A 310 -21.46 1.19 13.50
N ILE A 311 -22.28 0.16 13.68
CA ILE A 311 -21.88 -1.05 14.42
C ILE A 311 -22.18 -2.30 13.62
N ASP A 312 -21.38 -3.33 13.81
CA ASP A 312 -21.59 -4.66 13.21
C ASP A 312 -22.10 -5.63 14.29
N ILE A 313 -23.29 -6.15 14.10
CA ILE A 313 -23.94 -7.13 14.99
C ILE A 313 -23.91 -8.49 14.31
N ASP A 314 -23.56 -9.56 15.05
CA ASP A 314 -23.59 -10.93 14.54
C ASP A 314 -25.02 -11.29 14.05
N VAL A 315 -25.10 -11.94 12.90
CA VAL A 315 -26.40 -12.37 12.32
C VAL A 315 -27.16 -13.37 13.19
N ALA A 316 -26.49 -14.02 14.14
CA ALA A 316 -27.13 -14.89 15.12
C ALA A 316 -27.89 -14.10 16.23
N GLN A 317 -27.61 -12.82 16.37
CA GLN A 317 -28.30 -11.93 17.29
C GLN A 317 -29.60 -11.38 16.66
N PRO A 318 -30.60 -10.99 17.45
CA PRO A 318 -31.80 -10.35 16.94
C PRO A 318 -31.44 -9.09 16.13
N ARG A 319 -31.99 -8.99 14.94
CA ARG A 319 -31.84 -7.81 14.09
C ARG A 319 -32.62 -6.64 14.71
N PRO A 320 -32.00 -5.51 15.06
CA PRO A 320 -32.71 -4.32 15.49
C PRO A 320 -33.58 -3.75 14.36
N ASN A 321 -34.67 -3.05 14.75
CA ASN A 321 -35.51 -2.37 13.78
C ASN A 321 -35.18 -0.87 13.73
N PRO A 322 -35.34 -0.21 12.57
CA PRO A 322 -35.30 1.26 12.51
C PRO A 322 -36.30 1.88 13.52
N GLY A 323 -35.83 2.91 14.24
CA GLY A 323 -36.59 3.55 15.34
C GLY A 323 -36.42 2.87 16.71
N GLU A 324 -35.79 1.70 16.79
CA GLU A 324 -35.49 1.04 18.06
C GLU A 324 -34.25 1.68 18.70
N THR A 325 -34.19 1.70 20.03
CA THR A 325 -33.00 2.12 20.77
C THR A 325 -32.28 0.89 21.30
N VAL A 326 -31.01 0.75 20.95
CA VAL A 326 -30.11 -0.29 21.45
C VAL A 326 -29.02 0.32 22.32
N LEU A 327 -28.62 -0.39 23.38
CA LEU A 327 -27.48 0.05 24.19
C LEU A 327 -26.20 -0.59 23.64
N ILE A 328 -25.20 0.24 23.38
CA ILE A 328 -23.92 -0.20 22.79
C ILE A 328 -22.77 0.11 23.73
N ARG A 329 -21.75 -0.75 23.71
CA ARG A 329 -20.52 -0.54 24.45
C ARG A 329 -19.32 -0.95 23.58
N PRO A 330 -18.35 -0.05 23.33
CA PRO A 330 -17.09 -0.43 22.68
C PRO A 330 -16.33 -1.43 23.54
N VAL A 331 -15.95 -2.57 22.96
CA VAL A 331 -15.13 -3.63 23.60
C VAL A 331 -13.66 -3.29 23.49
N ARG A 332 -13.29 -2.69 22.34
CA ARG A 332 -11.95 -2.17 22.08
C ARG A 332 -12.09 -0.74 21.59
N SER A 333 -11.35 0.14 22.19
CA SER A 333 -11.32 1.54 21.81
C SER A 333 -9.92 2.13 22.02
N ARG A 334 -9.66 3.24 21.36
CA ARG A 334 -8.44 4.03 21.55
C ARG A 334 -8.81 5.48 21.79
N VAL A 335 -8.20 6.07 22.81
CA VAL A 335 -8.39 7.50 23.12
C VAL A 335 -7.27 8.28 22.45
N PHE A 336 -7.62 9.32 21.72
CA PHE A 336 -6.69 10.27 21.14
C PHE A 336 -6.93 11.65 21.70
N ASN A 337 -5.84 12.31 22.11
CA ASN A 337 -5.90 13.71 22.48
C ASN A 337 -5.86 14.58 21.21
N THR A 338 -6.92 15.35 20.98
CA THR A 338 -7.04 16.23 19.79
C THR A 338 -6.56 17.65 20.05
N ASN A 339 -5.73 17.87 21.08
CA ASN A 339 -5.20 19.19 21.39
C ASN A 339 -4.18 19.62 20.30
N PRO A 340 -4.39 20.74 19.58
CA PRO A 340 -3.50 21.18 18.52
C PRO A 340 -2.12 21.68 19.00
N GLU A 341 -1.87 21.77 20.31
CA GLU A 341 -0.60 22.27 20.85
C GLU A 341 0.54 21.24 20.86
N GLY A 342 0.32 19.99 20.42
CA GLY A 342 1.34 18.92 20.38
C GLY A 342 2.01 18.71 19.01
N ALA A 343 1.57 19.37 17.97
CA ALA A 343 2.20 19.32 16.64
C ALA A 343 3.24 20.43 16.53
N GLN A 344 4.39 20.27 17.17
CA GLN A 344 5.59 21.05 16.82
C GLN A 344 6.33 20.34 15.67
N PRO A 345 6.90 21.12 14.74
CA PRO A 345 7.34 20.75 13.40
C PRO A 345 8.50 19.77 13.34
#